data_b7f8bf1dd1f652b48b7081b414b55fff
#
_entry.id   b7f8bf1dd1f652b48b7081b414b55fff
#
_cell.length_a   1.000
_cell.length_b   1.000
_cell.length_c   1.000
_cell.angle_alpha   90.00
_cell.angle_beta   90.00
_cell.angle_gamma   90.00
#
_symmetry.space_group_name_H-M   'P 1'
#
loop_
_entity.id
_entity.type
_entity.pdbx_description
1 polymer ?
#
loop_
_entity_poly.entity_id
_entity_poly.type
_entity_poly.pdbx_seq_one_letter_code
_entity_poly.pdbx_strand_id
1 'polypeptide(L)'
;VSWKDNQPVLLKIFERFVNSLPLFLVGTIITWTLSFPIGIRAAIFRGGFFDRSTTFFSYLLISIPGFFFAYILIIFVVTRFQIPVIGMETFGLGDASWLRTMMDRVWHLFIPSVLGATGGIAVLSRYVRSQMLEVEGQDYVRTAKAKGLSSEQVHYKHALRNALLPFVTMFGLILPGLIGGSVIIESIFSWPGMGRMAYEAILARDYPVILTVNFISAVLVLIGTFISDVLYLVVDPRIRL
;
A
#
# COMPACT_ATOMS: atom_id res chain seq x y z
N VAL A 1 9.69 25.05 -15.88
CA VAL A 1 8.95 24.60 -17.07
C VAL A 1 9.53 23.27 -17.49
N SER A 2 8.70 22.31 -17.90
CA SER A 2 9.09 21.01 -18.46
C SER A 2 9.76 21.21 -19.83
N TRP A 3 10.85 20.50 -20.08
CA TRP A 3 11.54 20.56 -21.38
C TRP A 3 10.82 19.78 -22.49
N LYS A 4 9.96 18.81 -22.11
CA LYS A 4 9.24 17.98 -23.06
C LYS A 4 8.05 18.71 -23.73
N ASP A 5 7.32 19.51 -22.97
CA ASP A 5 6.02 20.07 -23.39
C ASP A 5 5.81 21.54 -23.01
N ASN A 6 6.82 22.22 -22.46
CA ASN A 6 6.77 23.61 -22.03
C ASN A 6 5.70 23.94 -20.98
N GLN A 7 5.15 22.95 -20.29
CA GLN A 7 4.15 23.17 -19.24
C GLN A 7 4.82 23.52 -17.90
N PRO A 8 4.13 24.27 -17.01
CA PRO A 8 4.59 24.51 -15.65
C PRO A 8 4.72 23.17 -14.88
N VAL A 9 5.92 22.87 -14.38
CA VAL A 9 6.23 21.58 -13.75
C VAL A 9 5.33 21.30 -12.53
N LEU A 10 5.08 22.32 -11.69
CA LEU A 10 4.27 22.16 -10.50
C LEU A 10 2.81 21.83 -10.82
N LEU A 11 2.23 22.46 -11.84
CA LEU A 11 0.86 22.16 -12.28
C LEU A 11 0.75 20.71 -12.77
N LYS A 12 1.69 20.30 -13.60
CA LYS A 12 1.78 18.93 -14.12
C LYS A 12 1.91 17.89 -12.99
N ILE A 13 2.76 18.18 -11.99
CA ILE A 13 2.90 17.33 -10.81
C ILE A 13 1.60 17.26 -10.03
N PHE A 14 0.94 18.39 -9.80
CA PHE A 14 -0.31 18.44 -9.05
C PHE A 14 -1.43 17.61 -9.72
N GLU A 15 -1.61 17.75 -11.02
CA GLU A 15 -2.60 16.95 -11.78
C GLU A 15 -2.32 15.44 -11.66
N ARG A 16 -1.06 15.04 -11.83
CA ARG A 16 -0.66 13.63 -11.72
C ARG A 16 -0.76 13.09 -10.29
N PHE A 17 -0.47 13.92 -9.31
CA PHE A 17 -0.64 13.59 -7.90
C PHE A 17 -2.11 13.32 -7.56
N VAL A 18 -3.03 14.19 -7.99
CA VAL A 18 -4.47 14.00 -7.78
C VAL A 18 -4.95 12.68 -8.41
N ASN A 19 -4.40 12.28 -9.54
CA ASN A 19 -4.74 11.02 -10.19
C ASN A 19 -4.16 9.79 -9.46
N SER A 20 -2.93 9.88 -8.92
CA SER A 20 -2.30 8.77 -8.17
C SER A 20 -2.88 8.59 -6.78
N LEU A 21 -3.37 9.68 -6.16
CA LEU A 21 -3.83 9.68 -4.78
C LEU A 21 -4.91 8.63 -4.49
N PRO A 22 -6.01 8.50 -5.25
CA PRO A 22 -7.01 7.46 -5.03
C PRO A 22 -6.44 6.05 -5.14
N LEU A 23 -5.61 5.81 -6.16
CA LEU A 23 -4.98 4.50 -6.38
C LEU A 23 -4.11 4.09 -5.19
N PHE A 24 -3.28 5.01 -4.71
CA PHE A 24 -2.42 4.80 -3.57
C PHE A 24 -3.19 4.60 -2.27
N LEU A 25 -4.18 5.46 -1.98
CA LEU A 25 -4.98 5.39 -0.76
C LEU A 25 -5.77 4.08 -0.70
N VAL A 26 -6.49 3.73 -1.76
CA VAL A 26 -7.28 2.49 -1.80
C VAL A 26 -6.37 1.27 -1.66
N GLY A 27 -5.25 1.21 -2.39
CA GLY A 27 -4.27 0.14 -2.27
C GLY A 27 -3.69 0.02 -0.86
N THR A 28 -3.35 1.15 -0.22
CA THR A 28 -2.84 1.20 1.14
C THR A 28 -3.89 0.73 2.15
N ILE A 29 -5.12 1.24 2.06
CA ILE A 29 -6.23 0.84 2.93
C ILE A 29 -6.46 -0.67 2.83
N ILE A 30 -6.54 -1.22 1.61
CA ILE A 30 -6.70 -2.67 1.39
C ILE A 30 -5.54 -3.44 2.04
N THR A 31 -4.30 -3.01 1.78
CA THR A 31 -3.10 -3.63 2.33
C THR A 31 -3.14 -3.69 3.86
N TRP A 32 -3.36 -2.55 4.51
CA TRP A 32 -3.33 -2.48 5.96
C TRP A 32 -4.52 -3.20 6.59
N THR A 33 -5.74 -3.01 6.06
CA THR A 33 -6.96 -3.63 6.60
C THR A 33 -6.92 -5.15 6.53
N LEU A 34 -6.36 -5.73 5.47
CA LEU A 34 -6.30 -7.19 5.31
C LEU A 34 -5.07 -7.79 6.00
N SER A 35 -3.93 -7.13 6.00
CA SER A 35 -2.68 -7.68 6.54
C SER A 35 -2.73 -7.92 8.05
N PHE A 36 -3.34 -7.00 8.81
CA PHE A 36 -3.42 -7.14 10.26
C PHE A 36 -4.22 -8.36 10.70
N PRO A 37 -5.49 -8.54 10.32
CA PRO A 37 -6.25 -9.71 10.74
C PRO A 37 -5.63 -11.02 10.24
N ILE A 38 -5.07 -11.04 9.02
CA ILE A 38 -4.39 -12.21 8.47
C ILE A 38 -3.16 -12.55 9.33
N GLY A 39 -2.29 -11.58 9.60
CA GLY A 39 -1.04 -11.79 10.34
C GLY A 39 -1.29 -12.17 11.80
N ILE A 40 -2.21 -11.48 12.48
CA ILE A 40 -2.60 -11.76 13.87
C ILE A 40 -3.16 -13.18 13.97
N ARG A 41 -4.11 -13.55 13.10
CA ARG A 41 -4.71 -14.89 13.12
C ARG A 41 -3.68 -15.97 12.81
N ALA A 42 -2.76 -15.73 11.87
CA ALA A 42 -1.67 -16.66 11.56
C ALA A 42 -0.72 -16.87 12.74
N ALA A 43 -0.47 -15.82 13.54
CA ALA A 43 0.33 -15.94 14.76
C ALA A 43 -0.39 -16.75 15.85
N ILE A 44 -1.66 -16.44 16.14
CA ILE A 44 -2.47 -17.13 17.16
C ILE A 44 -2.59 -18.62 16.85
N PHE A 45 -2.82 -18.97 15.58
CA PHE A 45 -2.93 -20.37 15.13
C PHE A 45 -1.63 -20.90 14.52
N ARG A 46 -0.49 -20.56 15.14
CA ARG A 46 0.84 -20.93 14.66
C ARG A 46 0.96 -22.44 14.37
N GLY A 47 1.47 -22.78 13.18
CA GLY A 47 1.64 -24.15 12.69
C GLY A 47 0.36 -24.84 12.26
N GLY A 48 -0.82 -24.21 12.44
CA GLY A 48 -2.11 -24.69 11.94
C GLY A 48 -2.29 -24.51 10.43
N PHE A 49 -3.42 -25.01 9.93
CA PHE A 49 -3.73 -24.93 8.49
C PHE A 49 -3.76 -23.47 7.97
N PHE A 50 -4.40 -22.56 8.73
CA PHE A 50 -4.48 -21.15 8.34
C PHE A 50 -3.08 -20.49 8.21
N ASP A 51 -2.20 -20.73 9.19
CA ASP A 51 -0.83 -20.21 9.17
C ASP A 51 -0.02 -20.76 8.00
N ARG A 52 -0.10 -22.06 7.75
CA ARG A 52 0.60 -22.69 6.62
C ARG A 52 0.08 -22.18 5.27
N SER A 53 -1.23 -22.05 5.13
CA SER A 53 -1.87 -21.57 3.89
C SER A 53 -1.51 -20.11 3.62
N THR A 54 -1.65 -19.23 4.60
CA THR A 54 -1.30 -17.80 4.44
C THR A 54 0.19 -17.62 4.14
N THR A 55 1.05 -18.41 4.78
CA THR A 55 2.49 -18.41 4.49
C THR A 55 2.77 -18.86 3.06
N PHE A 56 2.16 -19.95 2.62
CA PHE A 56 2.31 -20.46 1.24
C PHE A 56 1.88 -19.43 0.20
N PHE A 57 0.68 -18.86 0.35
CA PHE A 57 0.18 -17.85 -0.59
C PHE A 57 0.99 -16.56 -0.56
N SER A 58 1.49 -16.13 0.61
CA SER A 58 2.38 -14.98 0.71
C SER A 58 3.68 -15.19 -0.08
N TYR A 59 4.31 -16.36 0.06
CA TYR A 59 5.50 -16.69 -0.73
C TYR A 59 5.20 -16.78 -2.23
N LEU A 60 4.09 -17.39 -2.61
CA LEU A 60 3.66 -17.47 -4.00
C LEU A 60 3.49 -16.08 -4.62
N LEU A 61 2.79 -15.17 -3.93
CA LEU A 61 2.57 -13.80 -4.39
C LEU A 61 3.87 -12.99 -4.49
N ILE A 62 4.81 -13.19 -3.57
CA ILE A 62 6.12 -12.51 -3.62
C ILE A 62 7.01 -13.08 -4.73
N SER A 63 6.88 -14.38 -5.03
CA SER A 63 7.70 -15.03 -6.06
C SER A 63 7.27 -14.68 -7.48
N ILE A 64 6.02 -14.27 -7.68
CA ILE A 64 5.52 -13.88 -9.00
C ILE A 64 5.79 -12.37 -9.19
N PRO A 65 6.51 -11.97 -10.25
CA PRO A 65 6.68 -10.55 -10.53
C PRO A 65 5.33 -9.84 -10.69
N GLY A 66 5.15 -8.71 -9.97
CA GLY A 66 3.87 -8.00 -9.94
C GLY A 66 3.36 -7.59 -11.33
N PHE A 67 4.26 -7.22 -12.24
CA PHE A 67 3.88 -6.89 -13.63
C PHE A 67 3.33 -8.10 -14.39
N PHE A 68 3.89 -9.29 -14.17
CA PHE A 68 3.42 -10.52 -14.81
C PHE A 68 2.02 -10.89 -14.32
N PHE A 69 1.79 -10.81 -13.01
CA PHE A 69 0.48 -11.02 -12.42
C PHE A 69 -0.55 -10.00 -12.94
N ALA A 70 -0.14 -8.74 -13.11
CA ALA A 70 -0.99 -7.70 -13.70
C ALA A 70 -1.46 -8.03 -15.10
N TYR A 71 -0.54 -8.45 -15.98
CA TYR A 71 -0.90 -8.81 -17.36
C TYR A 71 -1.83 -10.02 -17.42
N ILE A 72 -1.56 -11.07 -16.64
CA ILE A 72 -2.45 -12.24 -16.58
C ILE A 72 -3.86 -11.83 -16.14
N LEU A 73 -3.96 -10.99 -15.09
CA LEU A 73 -5.24 -10.52 -14.58
C LEU A 73 -6.00 -9.69 -15.63
N ILE A 74 -5.32 -8.75 -16.30
CA ILE A 74 -5.93 -7.94 -17.36
C ILE A 74 -6.44 -8.84 -18.49
N ILE A 75 -5.60 -9.76 -19.00
CA ILE A 75 -6.00 -10.69 -20.07
C ILE A 75 -7.21 -11.50 -19.62
N PHE A 76 -7.21 -12.06 -18.42
CA PHE A 76 -8.33 -12.83 -17.88
C PHE A 76 -9.61 -12.01 -17.78
N VAL A 77 -9.56 -10.80 -17.21
CA VAL A 77 -10.75 -9.94 -17.03
C VAL A 77 -11.29 -9.47 -18.37
N VAL A 78 -10.43 -9.00 -19.26
CA VAL A 78 -10.85 -8.49 -20.58
C VAL A 78 -11.41 -9.60 -21.47
N THR A 79 -10.74 -10.76 -21.52
CA THR A 79 -11.19 -11.85 -22.40
C THR A 79 -12.41 -12.58 -21.86
N ARG A 80 -12.51 -12.76 -20.54
CA ARG A 80 -13.59 -13.54 -19.92
C ARG A 80 -14.85 -12.73 -19.68
N PHE A 81 -14.69 -11.46 -19.27
CA PHE A 81 -15.82 -10.61 -18.86
C PHE A 81 -16.09 -9.46 -19.84
N GLN A 82 -15.19 -9.22 -20.80
CA GLN A 82 -15.27 -8.11 -21.76
C GLN A 82 -15.42 -6.73 -21.08
N ILE A 83 -14.84 -6.57 -19.91
CA ILE A 83 -14.91 -5.34 -19.13
C ILE A 83 -13.60 -4.56 -19.35
N PRO A 84 -13.68 -3.28 -19.75
CA PRO A 84 -12.48 -2.43 -19.84
C PRO A 84 -11.89 -2.20 -18.45
N VAL A 85 -10.57 -2.26 -18.35
CA VAL A 85 -9.81 -2.07 -17.10
C VAL A 85 -8.62 -1.13 -17.27
N ILE A 86 -8.41 -0.63 -18.50
CA ILE A 86 -7.27 0.23 -18.84
C ILE A 86 -7.74 1.69 -18.86
N GLY A 87 -6.97 2.59 -18.25
CA GLY A 87 -7.31 3.99 -18.07
C GLY A 87 -8.06 4.27 -16.77
N MET A 88 -8.52 5.50 -16.60
CA MET A 88 -9.28 5.94 -15.43
C MET A 88 -10.79 5.78 -15.60
N GLU A 89 -11.26 5.65 -16.84
CA GLU A 89 -12.67 5.53 -17.22
C GLU A 89 -12.81 4.88 -18.61
N THR A 90 -13.99 4.35 -18.89
CA THR A 90 -14.30 3.75 -20.18
C THR A 90 -14.46 4.85 -21.24
N PHE A 91 -13.83 4.67 -22.38
CA PHE A 91 -13.91 5.62 -23.50
C PHE A 91 -15.35 5.76 -24.00
N GLY A 92 -15.79 6.99 -24.24
CA GLY A 92 -17.12 7.26 -24.80
C GLY A 92 -18.26 7.39 -23.79
N LEU A 93 -17.98 7.49 -22.47
CA LEU A 93 -18.98 7.70 -21.42
C LEU A 93 -19.50 9.15 -21.29
N GLY A 94 -19.11 10.06 -22.17
CA GLY A 94 -19.39 11.50 -22.04
C GLY A 94 -20.88 11.89 -21.83
N ASP A 95 -21.81 11.10 -22.36
CA ASP A 95 -23.26 11.32 -22.22
C ASP A 95 -23.91 10.42 -21.15
N ALA A 96 -23.12 9.69 -20.37
CA ALA A 96 -23.64 8.79 -19.33
C ALA A 96 -24.10 9.58 -18.09
N SER A 97 -25.07 9.01 -17.35
CA SER A 97 -25.50 9.60 -16.09
C SER A 97 -24.32 9.66 -15.09
N TRP A 98 -24.32 10.65 -14.20
CA TRP A 98 -23.30 10.82 -13.16
C TRP A 98 -23.02 9.52 -12.38
N LEU A 99 -24.07 8.79 -12.01
CA LEU A 99 -23.95 7.53 -11.29
C LEU A 99 -23.16 6.47 -12.10
N ARG A 100 -23.43 6.35 -13.39
CA ARG A 100 -22.74 5.41 -14.27
C ARG A 100 -21.25 5.77 -14.41
N THR A 101 -20.94 7.03 -14.57
CA THR A 101 -19.55 7.53 -14.65
C THR A 101 -18.80 7.25 -13.33
N MET A 102 -19.43 7.49 -12.17
CA MET A 102 -18.85 7.16 -10.87
C MET A 102 -18.59 5.68 -10.70
N MET A 103 -19.55 4.82 -11.04
CA MET A 103 -19.38 3.36 -10.95
C MET A 103 -18.25 2.87 -11.87
N ASP A 104 -18.14 3.42 -13.05
CA ASP A 104 -17.08 3.11 -14.00
C ASP A 104 -15.69 3.51 -13.45
N ARG A 105 -15.54 4.70 -12.90
CA ARG A 105 -14.29 5.15 -12.27
C ARG A 105 -13.90 4.29 -11.05
N VAL A 106 -14.88 3.92 -10.23
CA VAL A 106 -14.64 3.01 -9.10
C VAL A 106 -14.15 1.66 -9.59
N TRP A 107 -14.72 1.14 -10.68
CA TRP A 107 -14.29 -0.11 -11.27
C TRP A 107 -12.85 -0.06 -11.81
N HIS A 108 -12.52 1.00 -12.56
CA HIS A 108 -11.16 1.20 -13.10
C HIS A 108 -10.13 1.39 -11.98
N LEU A 109 -10.53 1.98 -10.85
CA LEU A 109 -9.69 2.15 -9.67
C LEU A 109 -9.50 0.83 -8.90
N PHE A 110 -10.55 0.00 -8.80
CA PHE A 110 -10.57 -1.17 -7.92
C PHE A 110 -9.54 -2.23 -8.33
N ILE A 111 -9.52 -2.61 -9.61
CA ILE A 111 -8.62 -3.68 -10.09
C ILE A 111 -7.13 -3.33 -9.89
N PRO A 112 -6.62 -2.17 -10.36
CA PRO A 112 -5.22 -1.82 -10.14
C PRO A 112 -4.88 -1.62 -8.65
N SER A 113 -5.82 -1.12 -7.82
CA SER A 113 -5.61 -0.98 -6.38
C SER A 113 -5.48 -2.33 -5.68
N VAL A 114 -6.36 -3.28 -5.98
CA VAL A 114 -6.30 -4.64 -5.41
C VAL A 114 -5.00 -5.32 -5.83
N LEU A 115 -4.64 -5.21 -7.11
CA LEU A 115 -3.42 -5.78 -7.61
C LEU A 115 -2.18 -5.16 -6.94
N GLY A 116 -2.12 -3.84 -6.85
CA GLY A 116 -1.05 -3.12 -6.15
C GLY A 116 -0.93 -3.51 -4.66
N ALA A 117 -2.06 -3.83 -4.02
CA ALA A 117 -2.11 -4.25 -2.63
C ALA A 117 -1.60 -5.69 -2.40
N THR A 118 -1.68 -6.59 -3.39
CA THR A 118 -1.37 -8.03 -3.19
C THR A 118 0.02 -8.28 -2.63
N GLY A 119 1.05 -7.66 -3.20
CA GLY A 119 2.42 -7.75 -2.71
C GLY A 119 2.58 -7.17 -1.31
N GLY A 120 1.94 -6.03 -1.06
CA GLY A 120 1.92 -5.39 0.25
C GLY A 120 1.26 -6.26 1.32
N ILE A 121 0.12 -6.89 1.00
CA ILE A 121 -0.57 -7.83 1.90
C ILE A 121 0.35 -9.01 2.24
N ALA A 122 1.00 -9.58 1.25
CA ALA A 122 1.88 -10.73 1.45
C ALA A 122 3.08 -10.40 2.37
N VAL A 123 3.69 -9.23 2.22
CA VAL A 123 4.83 -8.80 3.05
C VAL A 123 4.36 -8.37 4.43
N LEU A 124 3.36 -7.49 4.51
CA LEU A 124 2.93 -6.87 5.76
C LEU A 124 2.26 -7.90 6.70
N SER A 125 1.43 -8.84 6.18
CA SER A 125 0.81 -9.87 7.02
C SER A 125 1.84 -10.79 7.67
N ARG A 126 2.93 -11.12 6.97
CA ARG A 126 4.04 -11.89 7.52
C ARG A 126 4.81 -11.10 8.58
N TYR A 127 4.99 -9.80 8.36
CA TYR A 127 5.63 -8.93 9.33
C TYR A 127 4.79 -8.81 10.61
N VAL A 128 3.47 -8.61 10.48
CA VAL A 128 2.51 -8.63 11.60
C VAL A 128 2.59 -9.95 12.37
N ARG A 129 2.59 -11.09 11.65
CA ARG A 129 2.75 -12.40 12.25
C ARG A 129 4.07 -12.53 13.03
N SER A 130 5.17 -12.09 12.45
CA SER A 130 6.49 -12.14 13.09
C SER A 130 6.53 -11.32 14.38
N GLN A 131 6.02 -10.09 14.35
CA GLN A 131 5.96 -9.22 15.52
C GLN A 131 5.08 -9.78 16.63
N MET A 132 3.94 -10.37 16.28
CA MET A 132 3.07 -11.04 17.25
C MET A 132 3.78 -12.22 17.94
N LEU A 133 4.50 -13.06 17.18
CA LEU A 133 5.23 -14.22 17.73
C LEU A 133 6.42 -13.80 18.61
N GLU A 134 7.11 -12.73 18.24
CA GLU A 134 8.21 -12.16 19.03
C GLU A 134 7.72 -11.68 20.38
N VAL A 135 6.62 -10.94 20.39
CA VAL A 135 6.01 -10.40 21.62
C VAL A 135 5.44 -11.53 22.50
N GLU A 136 4.85 -12.58 21.93
CA GLU A 136 4.35 -13.73 22.68
C GLU A 136 5.44 -14.46 23.47
N GLY A 137 6.68 -14.37 23.05
CA GLY A 137 7.85 -14.91 23.74
C GLY A 137 8.30 -14.14 24.97
N GLN A 138 7.80 -12.91 25.19
CA GLN A 138 8.25 -12.01 26.25
C GLN A 138 7.72 -12.39 27.63
N ASP A 139 8.50 -12.08 28.68
CA ASP A 139 8.19 -12.48 30.05
C ASP A 139 6.91 -11.89 30.61
N TYR A 140 6.56 -10.65 30.20
CA TYR A 140 5.30 -10.04 30.66
C TYR A 140 4.05 -10.76 30.06
N VAL A 141 4.18 -11.37 28.88
CA VAL A 141 3.10 -12.20 28.30
C VAL A 141 2.99 -13.52 29.03
N ARG A 142 4.15 -14.15 29.39
CA ARG A 142 4.18 -15.33 30.23
C ARG A 142 3.56 -15.08 31.61
N THR A 143 3.86 -13.93 32.20
CA THR A 143 3.26 -13.50 33.48
C THR A 143 1.76 -13.33 33.37
N ALA A 144 1.26 -12.75 32.27
CA ALA A 144 -0.17 -12.61 32.02
C ALA A 144 -0.88 -13.97 31.92
N LYS A 145 -0.25 -14.94 31.24
CA LYS A 145 -0.73 -16.34 31.15
C LYS A 145 -0.74 -17.01 32.54
N ALA A 146 0.33 -16.83 33.33
CA ALA A 146 0.43 -17.40 34.68
C ALA A 146 -0.59 -16.83 35.67
N LYS A 147 -1.07 -15.59 35.47
CA LYS A 147 -2.17 -14.98 36.22
C LYS A 147 -3.56 -15.49 35.83
N GLY A 148 -3.67 -16.45 34.91
CA GLY A 148 -4.94 -17.05 34.51
C GLY A 148 -5.77 -16.20 33.54
N LEU A 149 -5.20 -15.20 32.86
CA LEU A 149 -5.92 -14.42 31.87
C LEU A 149 -6.27 -15.31 30.67
N SER A 150 -7.44 -15.07 30.06
CA SER A 150 -7.87 -15.81 28.87
C SER A 150 -6.90 -15.58 27.70
N SER A 151 -6.78 -16.58 26.81
CA SER A 151 -5.95 -16.46 25.60
C SER A 151 -6.30 -15.22 24.78
N GLU A 152 -7.54 -14.86 24.68
CA GLU A 152 -8.00 -13.66 23.98
C GLU A 152 -7.45 -12.38 24.62
N GLN A 153 -7.55 -12.26 25.94
CA GLN A 153 -7.00 -11.11 26.68
C GLN A 153 -5.48 -11.03 26.51
N VAL A 154 -4.78 -12.18 26.57
CA VAL A 154 -3.33 -12.22 26.37
C VAL A 154 -2.96 -11.76 24.96
N HIS A 155 -3.61 -12.26 23.91
CA HIS A 155 -3.26 -11.92 22.54
C HIS A 155 -3.64 -10.50 22.17
N TYR A 156 -4.88 -10.07 22.42
CA TYR A 156 -5.37 -8.78 21.94
C TYR A 156 -5.03 -7.60 22.86
N LYS A 157 -4.96 -7.80 24.18
CA LYS A 157 -4.70 -6.72 25.13
C LYS A 157 -3.20 -6.59 25.48
N HIS A 158 -2.48 -7.70 25.62
CA HIS A 158 -1.10 -7.68 26.06
C HIS A 158 -0.10 -7.83 24.91
N ALA A 159 -0.31 -8.77 23.99
CA ALA A 159 0.63 -9.00 22.90
C ALA A 159 0.44 -7.99 21.77
N LEU A 160 -0.77 -7.83 21.24
CA LEU A 160 -1.04 -6.98 20.07
C LEU A 160 -0.59 -5.53 20.28
N ARG A 161 -0.87 -4.95 21.44
CA ARG A 161 -0.51 -3.55 21.72
C ARG A 161 0.98 -3.28 21.52
N ASN A 162 1.84 -4.18 21.98
CA ASN A 162 3.29 -4.03 21.84
C ASN A 162 3.78 -4.46 20.44
N ALA A 163 3.13 -5.45 19.83
CA ALA A 163 3.43 -5.88 18.48
C ALA A 163 3.11 -4.80 17.42
N LEU A 164 2.25 -3.83 17.76
CA LEU A 164 1.89 -2.71 16.87
C LEU A 164 2.93 -1.59 16.84
N LEU A 165 3.85 -1.49 17.80
CA LEU A 165 4.81 -0.39 17.89
C LEU A 165 5.64 -0.17 16.60
N PRO A 166 6.21 -1.20 15.93
CA PRO A 166 6.95 -1.00 14.69
C PRO A 166 6.10 -0.44 13.54
N PHE A 167 4.78 -0.69 13.56
CA PHE A 167 3.87 -0.24 12.50
C PHE A 167 3.57 1.27 12.60
N VAL A 168 3.69 1.85 13.79
CA VAL A 168 3.59 3.31 13.98
C VAL A 168 4.69 4.01 13.19
N THR A 169 5.92 3.49 13.24
CA THR A 169 7.04 4.04 12.47
C THR A 169 6.80 3.87 10.96
N MET A 170 6.31 2.69 10.54
CA MET A 170 6.00 2.43 9.13
C MET A 170 4.90 3.35 8.59
N PHE A 171 3.97 3.81 9.45
CA PHE A 171 2.89 4.69 9.02
C PHE A 171 3.40 6.03 8.49
N GLY A 172 4.45 6.59 9.10
CA GLY A 172 5.08 7.82 8.61
C GLY A 172 5.70 7.66 7.21
N LEU A 173 6.18 6.45 6.87
CA LEU A 173 6.75 6.16 5.56
C LEU A 173 5.71 6.00 4.43
N ILE A 174 4.41 6.04 4.74
CA ILE A 174 3.34 6.02 3.73
C ILE A 174 3.36 7.32 2.90
N LEU A 175 3.66 8.47 3.51
CA LEU A 175 3.63 9.77 2.83
C LEU A 175 4.55 9.87 1.60
N PRO A 176 5.82 9.43 1.65
CA PRO A 176 6.66 9.40 0.46
C PRO A 176 6.10 8.55 -0.68
N GLY A 177 5.43 7.45 -0.33
CA GLY A 177 4.78 6.56 -1.30
C GLY A 177 3.69 7.24 -2.13
N LEU A 178 3.07 8.31 -1.61
CA LEU A 178 2.08 9.10 -2.33
C LEU A 178 2.64 9.73 -3.61
N ILE A 179 3.90 10.20 -3.57
CA ILE A 179 4.54 10.81 -4.75
C ILE A 179 5.27 9.79 -5.61
N GLY A 180 5.86 8.76 -4.97
CA GLY A 180 6.55 7.72 -5.73
C GLY A 180 5.63 6.99 -6.72
N GLY A 181 4.33 6.93 -6.42
CA GLY A 181 3.35 6.20 -7.24
C GLY A 181 3.76 4.74 -7.45
N SER A 182 3.02 4.05 -8.29
CA SER A 182 3.45 2.75 -8.78
C SER A 182 3.73 2.82 -10.27
N VAL A 183 4.98 3.06 -10.65
CA VAL A 183 5.40 3.11 -12.07
C VAL A 183 4.86 1.91 -12.84
N ILE A 184 4.95 0.72 -12.25
CA ILE A 184 4.54 -0.54 -12.89
C ILE A 184 3.02 -0.57 -13.08
N ILE A 185 2.24 -0.38 -12.01
CA ILE A 185 0.77 -0.44 -12.07
C ILE A 185 0.23 0.68 -12.96
N GLU A 186 0.71 1.90 -12.78
CA GLU A 186 0.25 3.04 -13.57
C GLU A 186 0.57 2.90 -15.07
N SER A 187 1.73 2.34 -15.41
CA SER A 187 2.10 2.08 -16.82
C SER A 187 1.26 0.96 -17.43
N ILE A 188 1.06 -0.15 -16.74
CA ILE A 188 0.32 -1.31 -17.24
C ILE A 188 -1.16 -0.96 -17.44
N PHE A 189 -1.77 -0.27 -16.46
CA PHE A 189 -3.16 0.15 -16.54
C PHE A 189 -3.38 1.47 -17.30
N SER A 190 -2.32 2.03 -17.89
CA SER A 190 -2.36 3.35 -18.55
C SER A 190 -2.94 4.45 -17.66
N TRP A 191 -2.72 4.33 -16.35
CA TRP A 191 -3.15 5.31 -15.37
C TRP A 191 -2.28 6.57 -15.45
N PRO A 192 -2.85 7.77 -15.64
CA PRO A 192 -2.07 9.00 -15.81
C PRO A 192 -1.58 9.56 -14.47
N GLY A 193 -0.78 8.79 -13.73
CA GLY A 193 -0.31 9.11 -12.39
C GLY A 193 1.13 9.62 -12.33
N MET A 194 1.61 9.80 -11.09
CA MET A 194 2.93 10.34 -10.75
C MET A 194 4.08 9.41 -11.16
N GLY A 195 3.95 8.12 -10.87
CA GLY A 195 5.00 7.14 -11.19
C GLY A 195 5.22 7.01 -12.69
N ARG A 196 4.14 6.95 -13.47
CA ARG A 196 4.21 6.94 -14.94
C ARG A 196 4.81 8.24 -15.46
N MET A 197 4.40 9.40 -14.94
CA MET A 197 4.98 10.68 -15.34
C MET A 197 6.48 10.75 -15.05
N ALA A 198 6.92 10.31 -13.86
CA ALA A 198 8.33 10.29 -13.49
C ALA A 198 9.15 9.39 -14.44
N TYR A 199 8.62 8.23 -14.77
CA TYR A 199 9.24 7.31 -15.72
C TYR A 199 9.34 7.91 -17.13
N GLU A 200 8.26 8.50 -17.64
CA GLU A 200 8.25 9.20 -18.94
C GLU A 200 9.22 10.39 -18.96
N ALA A 201 9.34 11.13 -17.85
CA ALA A 201 10.29 12.23 -17.73
C ALA A 201 11.76 11.76 -17.78
N ILE A 202 12.05 10.60 -17.18
CA ILE A 202 13.39 9.99 -17.25
C ILE A 202 13.73 9.62 -18.71
N LEU A 203 12.80 8.96 -19.41
CA LEU A 203 13.00 8.57 -20.81
C LEU A 203 13.18 9.79 -21.73
N ALA A 204 12.42 10.86 -21.46
CA ALA A 204 12.50 12.12 -22.21
C ALA A 204 13.66 13.01 -21.78
N ARG A 205 14.43 12.66 -20.74
CA ARG A 205 15.48 13.50 -20.13
C ARG A 205 14.97 14.88 -19.69
N ASP A 206 13.73 14.93 -19.19
CA ASP A 206 13.09 16.16 -18.68
C ASP A 206 13.60 16.45 -17.26
N TYR A 207 14.80 16.99 -17.16
CA TYR A 207 15.46 17.24 -15.88
C TYR A 207 14.66 18.15 -14.94
N PRO A 208 13.97 19.21 -15.38
CA PRO A 208 13.15 20.01 -14.48
C PRO A 208 12.07 19.19 -13.77
N VAL A 209 11.40 18.29 -14.47
CA VAL A 209 10.38 17.38 -13.87
C VAL A 209 11.04 16.39 -12.92
N ILE A 210 12.15 15.74 -13.35
CA ILE A 210 12.88 14.74 -12.54
C ILE A 210 13.35 15.36 -11.22
N LEU A 211 14.02 16.52 -11.29
CA LEU A 211 14.55 17.19 -10.11
C LEU A 211 13.43 17.64 -9.16
N THR A 212 12.34 18.18 -9.70
CA THR A 212 11.23 18.66 -8.88
C THR A 212 10.53 17.48 -8.18
N VAL A 213 10.27 16.36 -8.87
CA VAL A 213 9.68 15.16 -8.26
C VAL A 213 10.59 14.62 -7.16
N ASN A 214 11.90 14.51 -7.40
CA ASN A 214 12.85 14.05 -6.38
C ASN A 214 12.91 15.00 -5.18
N PHE A 215 12.90 16.31 -5.40
CA PHE A 215 12.90 17.30 -4.32
C PHE A 215 11.64 17.17 -3.45
N ILE A 216 10.46 17.13 -4.07
CA ILE A 216 9.19 16.98 -3.34
C ILE A 216 9.16 15.64 -2.59
N SER A 217 9.64 14.55 -3.21
CA SER A 217 9.74 13.26 -2.55
C SER A 217 10.65 13.30 -1.31
N ALA A 218 11.81 13.98 -1.39
CA ALA A 218 12.71 14.14 -0.27
C ALA A 218 12.07 14.95 0.88
N VAL A 219 11.35 16.03 0.56
CA VAL A 219 10.59 16.81 1.57
C VAL A 219 9.52 15.96 2.24
N LEU A 220 8.78 15.13 1.49
CA LEU A 220 7.77 14.25 2.08
C LEU A 220 8.38 13.13 2.93
N VAL A 221 9.57 12.63 2.58
CA VAL A 221 10.30 11.69 3.46
C VAL A 221 10.60 12.35 4.80
N LEU A 222 11.13 13.59 4.80
CA LEU A 222 11.41 14.32 6.03
C LEU A 222 10.15 14.56 6.87
N ILE A 223 9.07 15.01 6.23
CA ILE A 223 7.77 15.21 6.91
C ILE A 223 7.25 13.89 7.47
N GLY A 224 7.28 12.81 6.68
CA GLY A 224 6.82 11.48 7.08
C GLY A 224 7.63 10.93 8.26
N THR A 225 8.94 11.07 8.25
CA THR A 225 9.82 10.67 9.36
C THR A 225 9.49 11.49 10.61
N PHE A 226 9.36 12.81 10.48
CA PHE A 226 8.98 13.67 11.61
C PHE A 226 7.62 13.28 12.21
N ILE A 227 6.61 13.03 11.38
CA ILE A 227 5.29 12.55 11.85
C ILE A 227 5.43 11.19 12.55
N SER A 228 6.24 10.28 12.01
CA SER A 228 6.51 8.98 12.62
C SER A 228 7.12 9.12 14.01
N ASP A 229 8.10 10.01 14.17
CA ASP A 229 8.76 10.26 15.46
C ASP A 229 7.78 10.83 16.48
N VAL A 230 6.94 11.78 16.07
CA VAL A 230 5.89 12.35 16.94
C VAL A 230 4.86 11.29 17.34
N LEU A 231 4.40 10.47 16.38
CA LEU A 231 3.47 9.38 16.68
C LEU A 231 4.09 8.35 17.64
N TYR A 232 5.37 8.06 17.49
CA TYR A 232 6.08 7.13 18.35
C TYR A 232 6.14 7.62 19.80
N LEU A 233 6.41 8.92 20.01
CA LEU A 233 6.37 9.55 21.34
C LEU A 233 4.98 9.50 22.00
N VAL A 234 3.92 9.63 21.20
CA VAL A 234 2.53 9.54 21.69
C VAL A 234 2.15 8.11 22.08
N VAL A 235 2.63 7.11 21.32
CA VAL A 235 2.27 5.69 21.54
C VAL A 235 3.11 5.06 22.65
N ASP A 236 4.38 5.43 22.78
CA ASP A 236 5.27 4.96 23.85
C ASP A 236 5.83 6.12 24.68
N PRO A 237 5.12 6.56 25.74
CA PRO A 237 5.55 7.67 26.61
C PRO A 237 6.79 7.36 27.46
N ARG A 238 7.35 6.16 27.37
CA ARG A 238 8.60 5.78 28.08
C ARG A 238 9.84 6.34 27.40
N ILE A 239 9.74 6.71 26.13
CA ILE A 239 10.80 7.36 25.38
C ILE A 239 10.75 8.84 25.70
N ARG A 240 11.63 9.26 26.61
CA ARG A 240 11.91 10.68 26.84
C ARG A 240 13.12 11.05 26.00
N LEU A 241 12.98 12.11 25.20
CA LEU A 241 14.09 12.77 24.50
C LEU A 241 15.08 13.32 25.53
#